data_653eb580d60206129a0876489b5b8ac8
#
_entry.id   653eb580d60206129a0876489b5b8ac8
#
_cell.length_a   1.000
_cell.length_b   1.000
_cell.length_c   1.000
_cell.angle_alpha   90.00
_cell.angle_beta   90.00
_cell.angle_gamma   90.00
#
_symmetry.space_group_name_H-M   'P 1'
#
loop_
_entity.id
_entity.type
_entity.pdbx_description
1 polymer ?
#
loop_
_entity_poly.entity_id
_entity_poly.type
_entity_poly.pdbx_seq_one_letter_code
_entity_poly.pdbx_strand_id
1 'polypeptide(L)'
;MRLDIKGLCKTFDEKSVALKDIDYQDDIETLALIGRSGCGKSTFLRILGGLIPASQGTVLLNGEAAAETVEYRKNMGFVFQQGGLFFHLSAMENITLPLEKVHGLSKEQARERALTLLERFGLTNESDKMPSQLSGGQKQRISIARAVASKPKILLLDEPTSALDPEYTTEVLNMIRELKDERLSFIIATHEMGFAYHACDKLIFMNEGSILESGESKDVFAEPKTKELQEFLSNLLEWKV
;
A
#
# COMPACT_ATOMS: atom_id res chain seq x y z
N MET A 1 7.44 -9.70 -10.30
CA MET A 1 6.24 -10.40 -9.78
C MET A 1 5.10 -10.22 -10.75
N ARG A 2 4.39 -11.31 -11.11
CA ARG A 2 3.30 -11.27 -12.10
C ARG A 2 1.96 -10.94 -11.45
N LEU A 3 1.28 -9.91 -11.97
CA LEU A 3 -0.09 -9.54 -11.60
C LEU A 3 -1.02 -9.73 -12.81
N ASP A 4 -2.02 -10.60 -12.66
CA ASP A 4 -3.00 -10.90 -13.70
C ASP A 4 -4.41 -10.63 -13.14
N ILE A 5 -5.14 -9.72 -13.77
CA ILE A 5 -6.50 -9.32 -13.40
C ILE A 5 -7.39 -9.43 -14.62
N LYS A 6 -8.55 -10.07 -14.49
CA LYS A 6 -9.53 -10.24 -15.59
C LYS A 6 -10.94 -9.97 -15.11
N GLY A 7 -11.62 -9.02 -15.75
CA GLY A 7 -13.01 -8.66 -15.53
C GLY A 7 -13.33 -8.30 -14.08
N LEU A 8 -12.38 -7.66 -13.37
CA LEU A 8 -12.54 -7.38 -11.94
C LEU A 8 -13.61 -6.32 -11.71
N CYS A 9 -14.68 -6.71 -11.03
CA CYS A 9 -15.75 -5.83 -10.57
C CYS A 9 -15.90 -5.88 -9.06
N LYS A 10 -16.25 -4.73 -8.46
CA LYS A 10 -16.67 -4.65 -7.06
C LYS A 10 -17.86 -3.74 -6.89
N THR A 11 -18.94 -4.29 -6.37
CA THR A 11 -20.14 -3.57 -5.96
C THR A 11 -20.37 -3.84 -4.48
N PHE A 12 -20.62 -2.81 -3.69
CA PHE A 12 -20.91 -2.95 -2.26
C PHE A 12 -22.42 -3.06 -1.99
N ASP A 13 -23.21 -2.31 -2.76
CA ASP A 13 -24.68 -2.35 -2.76
C ASP A 13 -25.20 -2.07 -4.18
N GLU A 14 -26.52 -2.11 -4.40
CA GLU A 14 -27.14 -1.94 -5.74
C GLU A 14 -26.77 -0.61 -6.44
N LYS A 15 -26.22 0.38 -5.73
CA LYS A 15 -25.91 1.72 -6.24
C LYS A 15 -24.43 2.08 -6.20
N SER A 16 -23.60 1.31 -5.44
CA SER A 16 -22.21 1.67 -5.14
C SER A 16 -21.24 0.75 -5.85
N VAL A 17 -20.97 1.03 -7.13
CA VAL A 17 -20.00 0.31 -7.96
C VAL A 17 -18.62 0.94 -7.76
N ALA A 18 -17.71 0.24 -7.10
CA ALA A 18 -16.36 0.74 -6.78
C ALA A 18 -15.32 0.38 -7.85
N LEU A 19 -15.47 -0.80 -8.50
CA LEU A 19 -14.61 -1.24 -9.60
C LEU A 19 -15.47 -1.78 -10.73
N LYS A 20 -15.09 -1.43 -11.99
CA LYS A 20 -15.85 -1.70 -13.20
C LYS A 20 -14.97 -2.37 -14.23
N ASP A 21 -15.13 -3.68 -14.41
CA ASP A 21 -14.55 -4.47 -15.50
C ASP A 21 -13.05 -4.17 -15.73
N ILE A 22 -12.25 -4.34 -14.68
CA ILE A 22 -10.82 -4.07 -14.73
C ILE A 22 -10.09 -5.28 -15.29
N ASP A 23 -9.36 -5.05 -16.39
CA ASP A 23 -8.37 -5.95 -16.94
C ASP A 23 -6.97 -5.33 -16.78
N TYR A 24 -6.02 -6.11 -16.26
CA TYR A 24 -4.62 -5.71 -16.15
C TYR A 24 -3.71 -6.93 -16.11
N GLN A 25 -2.62 -6.89 -16.87
CA GLN A 25 -1.65 -7.97 -16.87
C GLN A 25 -0.25 -7.41 -17.09
N ASP A 26 0.62 -7.55 -16.09
CA ASP A 26 2.02 -7.11 -16.22
C ASP A 26 2.92 -7.77 -15.17
N ASP A 27 4.23 -7.72 -15.43
CA ASP A 27 5.25 -8.00 -14.44
C ASP A 27 5.58 -6.72 -13.67
N ILE A 28 5.41 -6.75 -12.35
CA ILE A 28 5.59 -5.59 -11.48
C ILE A 28 6.66 -5.87 -10.42
N GLU A 29 7.52 -4.91 -10.16
CA GLU A 29 8.35 -4.83 -8.96
C GLU A 29 7.77 -3.78 -8.02
N THR A 30 7.54 -2.57 -8.54
CA THR A 30 6.88 -1.49 -7.84
C THR A 30 5.80 -0.86 -8.71
N LEU A 31 4.58 -0.70 -8.18
CA LEU A 31 3.42 -0.19 -8.90
C LEU A 31 2.77 0.96 -8.14
N ALA A 32 2.61 2.11 -8.81
CA ALA A 32 1.81 3.21 -8.30
C ALA A 32 0.37 3.15 -8.83
N LEU A 33 -0.60 3.31 -7.94
CA LEU A 33 -1.99 3.56 -8.27
C LEU A 33 -2.29 5.04 -8.01
N ILE A 34 -2.57 5.79 -9.06
CA ILE A 34 -2.93 7.21 -8.97
C ILE A 34 -4.35 7.44 -9.47
N GLY A 35 -4.96 8.56 -9.07
CA GLY A 35 -6.31 8.94 -9.45
C GLY A 35 -7.02 9.72 -8.35
N ARG A 36 -8.17 10.33 -8.69
CA ARG A 36 -8.96 11.13 -7.75
C ARG A 36 -9.43 10.32 -6.54
N SER A 37 -9.72 10.99 -5.42
CA SER A 37 -10.34 10.34 -4.27
C SER A 37 -11.65 9.67 -4.68
N GLY A 38 -11.90 8.46 -4.16
CA GLY A 38 -13.09 7.67 -4.49
C GLY A 38 -13.05 6.92 -5.82
N CYS A 39 -11.97 6.98 -6.63
CA CYS A 39 -11.91 6.26 -7.91
C CYS A 39 -11.69 4.74 -7.80
N GLY A 40 -11.57 4.17 -6.58
CA GLY A 40 -11.47 2.73 -6.37
C GLY A 40 -10.11 2.19 -5.92
N LYS A 41 -9.06 3.01 -5.78
CA LYS A 41 -7.69 2.57 -5.41
C LYS A 41 -7.65 1.69 -4.15
N SER A 42 -8.25 2.16 -3.05
CA SER A 42 -8.28 1.41 -1.79
C SER A 42 -9.07 0.09 -1.92
N THR A 43 -10.16 0.09 -2.69
CA THR A 43 -10.93 -1.12 -2.96
C THR A 43 -10.10 -2.14 -3.74
N PHE A 44 -9.39 -1.68 -4.77
CA PHE A 44 -8.48 -2.50 -5.55
C PHE A 44 -7.39 -3.14 -4.67
N LEU A 45 -6.69 -2.34 -3.84
CA LEU A 45 -5.67 -2.84 -2.90
C LEU A 45 -6.24 -3.85 -1.91
N ARG A 46 -7.45 -3.62 -1.37
CA ARG A 46 -8.07 -4.53 -0.40
C ARG A 46 -8.47 -5.87 -1.02
N ILE A 47 -8.91 -5.88 -2.27
CA ILE A 47 -9.18 -7.14 -2.99
C ILE A 47 -7.87 -7.88 -3.24
N LEU A 48 -6.84 -7.19 -3.74
CA LEU A 48 -5.53 -7.78 -3.98
C LEU A 48 -4.91 -8.33 -2.69
N GLY A 49 -5.08 -7.65 -1.56
CA GLY A 49 -4.63 -8.10 -0.24
C GLY A 49 -5.49 -9.19 0.40
N GLY A 50 -6.55 -9.66 -0.25
CA GLY A 50 -7.46 -10.66 0.29
C GLY A 50 -8.25 -10.19 1.52
N LEU A 51 -8.47 -8.87 1.65
CA LEU A 51 -9.22 -8.28 2.76
C LEU A 51 -10.72 -8.21 2.48
N ILE A 52 -11.10 -8.12 1.22
CA ILE A 52 -12.49 -8.17 0.76
C ILE A 52 -12.58 -8.99 -0.54
N PRO A 53 -13.67 -9.71 -0.81
CA PRO A 53 -13.85 -10.45 -2.05
C PRO A 53 -14.18 -9.52 -3.22
N ALA A 54 -13.78 -9.89 -4.42
CA ALA A 54 -14.33 -9.35 -5.65
C ALA A 54 -15.81 -9.74 -5.80
N SER A 55 -16.60 -8.91 -6.49
CA SER A 55 -17.98 -9.29 -6.87
C SER A 55 -17.98 -10.17 -8.13
N GLN A 56 -17.05 -9.89 -9.07
CA GLN A 56 -16.84 -10.66 -10.29
C GLN A 56 -15.36 -10.56 -10.71
N GLY A 57 -14.94 -11.44 -11.60
CA GLY A 57 -13.60 -11.46 -12.16
C GLY A 57 -12.61 -12.25 -11.32
N THR A 58 -11.36 -12.20 -11.72
CA THR A 58 -10.26 -12.92 -11.06
C THR A 58 -9.05 -12.01 -10.87
N VAL A 59 -8.34 -12.20 -9.76
CA VAL A 59 -7.07 -11.54 -9.46
C VAL A 59 -6.07 -12.63 -9.09
N LEU A 60 -4.98 -12.72 -9.85
CA LEU A 60 -3.89 -13.66 -9.59
C LEU A 60 -2.59 -12.88 -9.32
N LEU A 61 -1.88 -13.27 -8.29
CA LEU A 61 -0.55 -12.77 -7.97
C LEU A 61 0.44 -13.95 -8.03
N ASN A 62 1.37 -13.91 -9.00
CA ASN A 62 2.23 -15.05 -9.33
C ASN A 62 1.46 -16.37 -9.56
N GLY A 63 0.29 -16.29 -10.17
CA GLY A 63 -0.60 -17.44 -10.41
C GLY A 63 -1.43 -17.89 -9.20
N GLU A 64 -1.24 -17.32 -8.01
CA GLU A 64 -2.03 -17.59 -6.82
C GLU A 64 -3.24 -16.63 -6.77
N ALA A 65 -4.44 -17.18 -6.65
CA ALA A 65 -5.67 -16.39 -6.60
C ALA A 65 -5.76 -15.59 -5.30
N ALA A 66 -6.09 -14.31 -5.42
CA ALA A 66 -6.39 -13.47 -4.27
C ALA A 66 -7.55 -14.06 -3.47
N ALA A 67 -7.33 -14.33 -2.20
CA ALA A 67 -8.27 -15.05 -1.36
C ALA A 67 -8.32 -14.48 0.05
N GLU A 68 -9.49 -14.56 0.68
CA GLU A 68 -9.70 -14.14 2.07
C GLU A 68 -9.19 -15.16 3.11
N THR A 69 -8.21 -15.98 2.74
CA THR A 69 -7.62 -16.96 3.64
C THR A 69 -6.46 -16.40 4.44
N VAL A 70 -6.23 -16.95 5.62
CA VAL A 70 -5.07 -16.56 6.45
C VAL A 70 -3.77 -16.86 5.71
N GLU A 71 -3.72 -17.99 4.99
CA GLU A 71 -2.51 -18.42 4.28
C GLU A 71 -2.12 -17.45 3.16
N TYR A 72 -3.08 -17.00 2.35
CA TYR A 72 -2.84 -15.96 1.36
C TYR A 72 -2.33 -14.67 2.01
N ARG A 73 -3.04 -14.18 3.05
CA ARG A 73 -2.70 -12.92 3.74
C ARG A 73 -1.36 -12.95 4.48
N LYS A 74 -0.85 -14.11 4.88
CA LYS A 74 0.51 -14.24 5.47
C LYS A 74 1.62 -13.76 4.54
N ASN A 75 1.40 -13.84 3.22
CA ASN A 75 2.36 -13.39 2.23
C ASN A 75 2.29 -11.89 1.95
N MET A 76 1.31 -11.17 2.52
CA MET A 76 1.03 -9.76 2.27
C MET A 76 1.39 -8.90 3.48
N GLY A 77 2.08 -7.79 3.26
CA GLY A 77 2.10 -6.67 4.20
C GLY A 77 1.03 -5.66 3.78
N PHE A 78 0.21 -5.17 4.69
CA PHE A 78 -0.79 -4.15 4.39
C PHE A 78 -0.65 -2.95 5.32
N VAL A 79 -0.51 -1.76 4.74
CA VAL A 79 -0.46 -0.48 5.44
C VAL A 79 -1.71 0.31 5.08
N PHE A 80 -2.56 0.56 6.07
CA PHE A 80 -3.81 1.31 5.89
C PHE A 80 -3.55 2.82 5.93
N GLN A 81 -4.41 3.59 5.28
CA GLN A 81 -4.37 5.04 5.22
C GLN A 81 -4.25 5.72 6.60
N GLN A 82 -4.93 5.18 7.62
CA GLN A 82 -4.87 5.67 8.99
C GLN A 82 -3.93 4.86 9.90
N GLY A 83 -2.95 4.14 9.31
CA GLY A 83 -2.00 3.29 10.01
C GLY A 83 -2.59 1.99 10.57
N GLY A 84 -3.84 1.97 10.98
CA GLY A 84 -4.56 0.78 11.45
C GLY A 84 -3.91 0.09 12.66
N LEU A 85 -3.29 0.85 13.58
CA LEU A 85 -2.70 0.30 14.80
C LEU A 85 -3.79 -0.13 15.78
N PHE A 86 -3.49 -1.17 16.54
CA PHE A 86 -4.31 -1.59 17.69
C PHE A 86 -4.13 -0.59 18.83
N PHE A 87 -5.17 0.20 19.13
CA PHE A 87 -5.08 1.32 20.07
C PHE A 87 -4.81 0.93 21.53
N HIS A 88 -5.09 -0.32 21.86
CA HIS A 88 -4.89 -0.90 23.21
C HIS A 88 -3.57 -1.65 23.36
N LEU A 89 -2.69 -1.59 22.36
CA LEU A 89 -1.38 -2.22 22.35
C LEU A 89 -0.29 -1.16 22.16
N SER A 90 0.88 -1.36 22.79
CA SER A 90 2.05 -0.54 22.58
C SER A 90 2.60 -0.65 21.14
N ALA A 91 3.55 0.20 20.77
CA ALA A 91 4.23 0.09 19.48
C ALA A 91 4.91 -1.27 19.31
N MET A 92 5.60 -1.75 20.33
CA MET A 92 6.21 -3.08 20.37
C MET A 92 5.17 -4.18 20.15
N GLU A 93 4.08 -4.16 20.91
CA GLU A 93 3.03 -5.17 20.83
C GLU A 93 2.28 -5.14 19.49
N ASN A 94 2.11 -3.98 18.88
CA ASN A 94 1.56 -3.86 17.52
C ASN A 94 2.39 -4.62 16.48
N ILE A 95 3.72 -4.67 16.65
CA ILE A 95 4.61 -5.39 15.75
C ILE A 95 4.70 -6.87 16.12
N THR A 96 4.80 -7.22 17.39
CA THR A 96 5.03 -8.59 17.84
C THR A 96 3.80 -9.48 17.76
N LEU A 97 2.60 -8.94 18.00
CA LEU A 97 1.35 -9.71 18.01
C LEU A 97 1.10 -10.51 16.71
N PRO A 98 1.20 -9.91 15.50
CA PRO A 98 1.05 -10.67 14.26
C PRO A 98 2.13 -11.75 14.09
N LEU A 99 3.37 -11.47 14.49
CA LEU A 99 4.48 -12.42 14.41
C LEU A 99 4.22 -13.67 15.27
N GLU A 100 3.73 -13.47 16.49
CA GLU A 100 3.42 -14.56 17.41
C GLU A 100 2.15 -15.31 16.98
N LYS A 101 1.05 -14.60 16.71
CA LYS A 101 -0.28 -15.22 16.52
C LYS A 101 -0.52 -15.76 15.12
N VAL A 102 0.07 -15.14 14.11
CA VAL A 102 -0.16 -15.51 12.70
C VAL A 102 1.04 -16.28 12.13
N HIS A 103 2.25 -15.83 12.46
CA HIS A 103 3.48 -16.42 11.90
C HIS A 103 4.15 -17.43 12.83
N GLY A 104 3.65 -17.64 14.05
CA GLY A 104 4.10 -18.68 14.96
C GLY A 104 5.50 -18.49 15.56
N LEU A 105 6.02 -17.24 15.55
CA LEU A 105 7.31 -16.95 16.18
C LEU A 105 7.20 -17.05 17.71
N SER A 106 8.30 -17.43 18.37
CA SER A 106 8.36 -17.30 19.84
C SER A 106 8.33 -15.83 20.26
N LYS A 107 7.97 -15.54 21.50
CA LYS A 107 7.96 -14.18 22.03
C LYS A 107 9.33 -13.50 21.90
N GLU A 108 10.39 -14.25 22.15
CA GLU A 108 11.77 -13.78 22.07
C GLU A 108 12.12 -13.41 20.62
N GLN A 109 11.81 -14.28 19.66
CA GLN A 109 12.05 -14.03 18.24
C GLN A 109 11.23 -12.85 17.71
N ALA A 110 9.96 -12.76 18.10
CA ALA A 110 9.09 -11.66 17.72
C ALA A 110 9.62 -10.32 18.27
N ARG A 111 10.04 -10.30 19.57
CA ARG A 111 10.59 -9.13 20.22
C ARG A 111 11.91 -8.68 19.60
N GLU A 112 12.83 -9.59 19.35
CA GLU A 112 14.12 -9.30 18.69
C GLU A 112 13.90 -8.64 17.33
N ARG A 113 13.03 -9.23 16.50
CA ARG A 113 12.68 -8.67 15.18
C ARG A 113 12.03 -7.30 15.28
N ALA A 114 11.13 -7.11 16.23
CA ALA A 114 10.48 -5.82 16.46
C ALA A 114 11.48 -4.74 16.90
N LEU A 115 12.42 -5.07 17.80
CA LEU A 115 13.49 -4.15 18.23
C LEU A 115 14.36 -3.72 17.06
N THR A 116 14.80 -4.65 16.22
CA THR A 116 15.59 -4.36 15.01
C THR A 116 14.86 -3.38 14.08
N LEU A 117 13.55 -3.57 13.88
CA LEU A 117 12.77 -2.67 13.03
C LEU A 117 12.52 -1.30 13.67
N LEU A 118 12.27 -1.26 14.98
CA LEU A 118 12.10 -0.01 15.71
C LEU A 118 13.40 0.82 15.71
N GLU A 119 14.55 0.17 15.88
CA GLU A 119 15.86 0.83 15.77
C GLU A 119 16.09 1.36 14.36
N ARG A 120 15.91 0.50 13.35
CA ARG A 120 16.06 0.86 11.93
C ARG A 120 15.24 2.08 11.53
N PHE A 121 14.00 2.17 12.02
CA PHE A 121 13.08 3.24 11.66
C PHE A 121 13.08 4.42 12.65
N GLY A 122 14.09 4.49 13.54
CA GLY A 122 14.27 5.60 14.48
C GLY A 122 13.15 5.70 15.54
N LEU A 123 12.61 4.55 15.96
CA LEU A 123 11.46 4.43 16.88
C LEU A 123 11.78 3.69 18.18
N THR A 124 13.06 3.57 18.52
CA THR A 124 13.50 2.81 19.72
C THR A 124 12.87 3.37 20.99
N ASN A 125 12.80 4.71 21.13
CA ASN A 125 12.25 5.39 22.30
C ASN A 125 10.70 5.35 22.36
N GLU A 126 10.07 4.87 21.29
CA GLU A 126 8.62 4.76 21.14
C GLU A 126 8.09 3.34 21.44
N SER A 127 8.97 2.39 21.68
CA SER A 127 8.63 0.96 21.80
C SER A 127 7.46 0.67 22.76
N ASP A 128 7.44 1.33 23.92
CA ASP A 128 6.45 1.11 24.97
C ASP A 128 5.27 2.09 24.90
N LYS A 129 5.30 3.06 23.97
CA LYS A 129 4.24 4.04 23.82
C LYS A 129 2.99 3.44 23.18
N MET A 130 1.84 3.87 23.70
CA MET A 130 0.53 3.59 23.11
C MET A 130 0.29 4.49 21.89
N PRO A 131 -0.54 4.09 20.92
CA PRO A 131 -0.83 4.92 19.75
C PRO A 131 -1.33 6.33 20.08
N SER A 132 -2.02 6.55 21.20
CA SER A 132 -2.44 7.87 21.66
C SER A 132 -1.29 8.82 22.03
N GLN A 133 -0.10 8.29 22.29
CA GLN A 133 1.10 9.02 22.71
C GLN A 133 2.07 9.26 21.54
N LEU A 134 1.71 8.82 20.34
CA LEU A 134 2.54 8.87 19.13
C LEU A 134 2.05 9.96 18.17
N SER A 135 2.99 10.62 17.49
CA SER A 135 2.66 11.51 16.36
C SER A 135 2.08 10.72 15.16
N GLY A 136 1.48 11.41 14.21
CA GLY A 136 0.98 10.80 12.97
C GLY A 136 2.07 10.03 12.21
N GLY A 137 3.25 10.65 12.03
CA GLY A 137 4.38 10.02 11.37
C GLY A 137 4.93 8.81 12.13
N GLN A 138 5.02 8.87 13.46
CA GLN A 138 5.42 7.72 14.28
C GLN A 138 4.44 6.56 14.14
N LYS A 139 3.13 6.82 14.20
CA LYS A 139 2.08 5.79 13.97
C LYS A 139 2.24 5.13 12.60
N GLN A 140 2.48 5.93 11.58
CA GLN A 140 2.63 5.42 10.22
C GLN A 140 3.89 4.57 10.07
N ARG A 141 5.04 5.00 10.60
CA ARG A 141 6.27 4.23 10.59
C ARG A 141 6.14 2.91 11.36
N ILE A 142 5.44 2.89 12.51
CA ILE A 142 5.13 1.65 13.24
C ILE A 142 4.22 0.74 12.42
N SER A 143 3.23 1.28 11.70
CA SER A 143 2.37 0.50 10.82
C SER A 143 3.16 -0.16 9.69
N ILE A 144 4.12 0.55 9.08
CA ILE A 144 5.02 -0.02 8.07
C ILE A 144 5.93 -1.07 8.71
N ALA A 145 6.54 -0.78 9.89
CA ALA A 145 7.36 -1.75 10.62
C ALA A 145 6.59 -3.04 10.88
N ARG A 146 5.34 -2.96 11.33
CA ARG A 146 4.46 -4.11 11.54
C ARG A 146 4.23 -4.88 10.24
N ALA A 147 3.95 -4.17 9.14
CA ALA A 147 3.66 -4.80 7.85
C ALA A 147 4.87 -5.55 7.27
N VAL A 148 6.09 -5.03 7.45
CA VAL A 148 7.32 -5.67 6.93
C VAL A 148 7.92 -6.69 7.91
N ALA A 149 7.49 -6.70 9.17
CA ALA A 149 8.03 -7.59 10.19
C ALA A 149 7.89 -9.08 9.85
N SER A 150 6.84 -9.46 9.15
CA SER A 150 6.63 -10.84 8.68
C SER A 150 7.49 -11.24 7.49
N LYS A 151 8.25 -10.31 6.88
CA LYS A 151 8.95 -10.49 5.60
C LYS A 151 7.99 -10.89 4.48
N PRO A 152 6.98 -10.07 4.18
CA PRO A 152 5.98 -10.38 3.18
C PRO A 152 6.61 -10.46 1.78
N LYS A 153 5.94 -11.16 0.85
CA LYS A 153 6.33 -11.20 -0.57
C LYS A 153 6.03 -9.88 -1.28
N ILE A 154 5.01 -9.16 -0.78
CA ILE A 154 4.58 -7.86 -1.32
C ILE A 154 4.05 -6.97 -0.20
N LEU A 155 4.29 -5.66 -0.33
CA LEU A 155 3.74 -4.64 0.54
C LEU A 155 2.66 -3.83 -0.20
N LEU A 156 1.47 -3.76 0.36
CA LEU A 156 0.35 -2.97 -0.13
C LEU A 156 0.18 -1.74 0.75
N LEU A 157 0.26 -0.55 0.14
CA LEU A 157 0.24 0.73 0.85
C LEU A 157 -0.94 1.57 0.35
N ASP A 158 -1.93 1.78 1.22
CA ASP A 158 -3.13 2.56 0.92
C ASP A 158 -2.96 3.99 1.45
N GLU A 159 -2.54 4.92 0.59
CA GLU A 159 -2.32 6.34 0.87
C GLU A 159 -1.51 6.59 2.17
N PRO A 160 -0.29 6.03 2.29
CA PRO A 160 0.45 6.01 3.55
C PRO A 160 0.88 7.38 4.08
N THR A 161 0.73 8.44 3.30
CA THR A 161 1.17 9.81 3.65
C THR A 161 0.01 10.81 3.75
N SER A 162 -1.23 10.41 3.45
CA SER A 162 -2.37 11.33 3.27
C SER A 162 -2.77 12.14 4.52
N ALA A 163 -2.35 11.71 5.71
CA ALA A 163 -2.65 12.37 6.99
C ALA A 163 -1.40 12.92 7.69
N LEU A 164 -0.31 13.13 6.93
CA LEU A 164 0.98 13.55 7.47
C LEU A 164 1.36 14.95 6.99
N ASP A 165 2.08 15.67 7.84
CA ASP A 165 2.75 16.90 7.47
C ASP A 165 3.88 16.61 6.46
N PRO A 166 4.31 17.59 5.62
CA PRO A 166 5.31 17.39 4.56
C PRO A 166 6.64 16.79 5.05
N GLU A 167 7.08 17.13 6.25
CA GLU A 167 8.31 16.59 6.84
C GLU A 167 8.18 15.09 7.07
N TYR A 168 7.11 14.65 7.73
CA TYR A 168 6.85 13.22 7.99
C TYR A 168 6.49 12.44 6.72
N THR A 169 5.86 13.09 5.74
CA THR A 169 5.66 12.52 4.40
C THR A 169 6.98 12.10 3.79
N THR A 170 7.99 12.99 3.81
CA THR A 170 9.33 12.70 3.27
C THR A 170 9.99 11.53 3.98
N GLU A 171 9.90 11.45 5.32
CA GLU A 171 10.47 10.34 6.10
C GLU A 171 9.83 8.99 5.70
N VAL A 172 8.49 8.94 5.61
CA VAL A 172 7.75 7.71 5.23
C VAL A 172 8.08 7.29 3.80
N LEU A 173 8.16 8.22 2.85
CA LEU A 173 8.51 7.91 1.47
C LEU A 173 9.97 7.42 1.33
N ASN A 174 10.91 7.99 2.08
CA ASN A 174 12.28 7.49 2.11
C ASN A 174 12.36 6.07 2.67
N MET A 175 11.63 5.78 3.74
CA MET A 175 11.51 4.44 4.30
C MET A 175 10.98 3.42 3.27
N ILE A 176 9.95 3.78 2.50
CA ILE A 176 9.42 2.91 1.44
C ILE A 176 10.46 2.72 0.31
N ARG A 177 11.23 3.77 -0.03
CA ARG A 177 12.32 3.67 -1.01
C ARG A 177 13.42 2.73 -0.55
N GLU A 178 13.84 2.79 0.72
CA GLU A 178 14.81 1.84 1.28
C GLU A 178 14.33 0.39 1.18
N LEU A 179 13.02 0.13 1.40
CA LEU A 179 12.44 -1.20 1.23
C LEU A 179 12.49 -1.68 -0.23
N LYS A 180 12.33 -0.77 -1.22
CA LYS A 180 12.56 -1.08 -2.64
C LYS A 180 13.99 -1.51 -2.90
N ASP A 181 14.97 -0.77 -2.36
CA ASP A 181 16.39 -1.06 -2.54
C ASP A 181 16.77 -2.45 -1.98
N GLU A 182 16.02 -2.95 -1.00
CA GLU A 182 16.08 -4.31 -0.48
C GLU A 182 15.28 -5.33 -1.31
N ARG A 183 14.76 -4.95 -2.47
CA ARG A 183 13.96 -5.77 -3.40
C ARG A 183 12.62 -6.22 -2.82
N LEU A 184 12.05 -5.51 -1.87
CA LEU A 184 10.68 -5.73 -1.47
C LEU A 184 9.74 -5.12 -2.53
N SER A 185 8.96 -5.97 -3.18
CA SER A 185 7.94 -5.50 -4.13
C SER A 185 6.81 -4.79 -3.39
N PHE A 186 6.27 -3.72 -3.99
CA PHE A 186 5.12 -3.03 -3.40
C PHE A 186 4.14 -2.49 -4.44
N ILE A 187 2.88 -2.31 -4.00
CA ILE A 187 1.86 -1.53 -4.71
C ILE A 187 1.41 -0.42 -3.78
N ILE A 188 1.46 0.83 -4.25
CA ILE A 188 1.11 2.01 -3.47
C ILE A 188 0.00 2.82 -4.14
N ALA A 189 -1.11 3.04 -3.45
CA ALA A 189 -2.04 4.11 -3.78
C ALA A 189 -1.49 5.41 -3.19
N THR A 190 -1.30 6.45 -4.01
CA THR A 190 -0.67 7.68 -3.54
C THR A 190 -1.15 8.90 -4.32
N HIS A 191 -1.08 10.06 -3.66
CA HIS A 191 -1.19 11.39 -4.26
C HIS A 191 0.19 12.08 -4.41
N GLU A 192 1.28 11.39 -4.01
CA GLU A 192 2.65 11.88 -4.12
C GLU A 192 3.22 11.57 -5.52
N MET A 193 2.93 12.44 -6.50
CA MET A 193 3.31 12.22 -7.90
C MET A 193 4.83 12.12 -8.10
N GLY A 194 5.60 12.92 -7.35
CA GLY A 194 7.06 12.82 -7.37
C GLY A 194 7.57 11.45 -6.92
N PHE A 195 6.96 10.86 -5.91
CA PHE A 195 7.28 9.50 -5.48
C PHE A 195 6.87 8.46 -6.53
N ALA A 196 5.65 8.56 -7.07
CA ALA A 196 5.16 7.65 -8.11
C ALA A 196 6.09 7.67 -9.34
N TYR A 197 6.56 8.85 -9.75
CA TYR A 197 7.48 9.03 -10.89
C TYR A 197 8.88 8.45 -10.64
N HIS A 198 9.45 8.70 -9.45
CA HIS A 198 10.86 8.36 -9.18
C HIS A 198 11.08 6.99 -8.55
N ALA A 199 10.10 6.49 -7.80
CA ALA A 199 10.24 5.26 -7.01
C ALA A 199 9.45 4.08 -7.57
N CYS A 200 8.44 4.30 -8.42
CA CYS A 200 7.66 3.21 -8.98
C CYS A 200 8.04 2.96 -10.45
N ASP A 201 8.19 1.69 -10.81
CA ASP A 201 8.53 1.28 -12.16
C ASP A 201 7.30 1.35 -13.06
N LYS A 202 6.15 0.91 -12.54
CA LYS A 202 4.87 0.90 -13.24
C LYS A 202 3.88 1.86 -12.59
N LEU A 203 2.92 2.30 -13.39
CA LEU A 203 1.83 3.17 -12.96
C LEU A 203 0.51 2.72 -13.56
N ILE A 204 -0.54 2.81 -12.76
CA ILE A 204 -1.94 2.69 -13.16
C ILE A 204 -2.65 4.00 -12.79
N PHE A 205 -3.29 4.63 -13.76
CA PHE A 205 -4.24 5.72 -13.54
C PHE A 205 -5.66 5.20 -13.51
N MET A 206 -6.33 5.40 -12.37
CA MET A 206 -7.72 4.98 -12.16
C MET A 206 -8.66 6.20 -12.16
N ASN A 207 -9.79 6.04 -12.82
CA ASN A 207 -10.87 7.01 -12.81
C ASN A 207 -12.22 6.28 -12.76
N GLU A 208 -13.14 6.70 -11.88
CA GLU A 208 -14.51 6.19 -11.74
C GLU A 208 -14.63 4.64 -11.71
N GLY A 209 -13.68 3.97 -11.07
CA GLY A 209 -13.67 2.53 -10.90
C GLY A 209 -13.03 1.74 -12.04
N SER A 210 -12.48 2.40 -13.06
CA SER A 210 -11.83 1.78 -14.21
C SER A 210 -10.37 2.19 -14.32
N ILE A 211 -9.54 1.37 -14.97
CA ILE A 211 -8.19 1.74 -15.38
C ILE A 211 -8.30 2.47 -16.72
N LEU A 212 -7.84 3.72 -16.79
CA LEU A 212 -7.80 4.49 -18.04
C LEU A 212 -6.45 4.42 -18.74
N GLU A 213 -5.36 4.44 -17.95
CA GLU A 213 -4.01 4.30 -18.47
C GLU A 213 -3.15 3.44 -17.55
N SER A 214 -2.20 2.71 -18.13
CA SER A 214 -1.17 1.98 -17.41
C SER A 214 0.08 1.83 -18.26
N GLY A 215 1.24 1.66 -17.61
CA GLY A 215 2.51 1.47 -18.29
C GLY A 215 3.71 1.75 -17.40
N GLU A 216 4.88 1.94 -18.02
CA GLU A 216 6.07 2.44 -17.32
C GLU A 216 5.76 3.80 -16.70
N SER A 217 6.08 3.99 -15.43
CA SER A 217 5.73 5.22 -14.71
C SER A 217 6.22 6.46 -15.43
N LYS A 218 7.47 6.47 -15.86
CA LYS A 218 8.09 7.60 -16.56
C LYS A 218 7.40 7.94 -17.88
N ASP A 219 6.99 6.92 -18.64
CA ASP A 219 6.35 7.12 -19.94
C ASP A 219 4.95 7.69 -19.79
N VAL A 220 4.16 7.16 -18.85
CA VAL A 220 2.80 7.64 -18.57
C VAL A 220 2.80 9.08 -18.08
N PHE A 221 3.78 9.48 -17.26
CA PHE A 221 3.92 10.87 -16.82
C PHE A 221 4.42 11.82 -17.93
N ALA A 222 5.31 11.33 -18.81
CA ALA A 222 5.87 12.14 -19.90
C ALA A 222 4.86 12.39 -21.02
N GLU A 223 4.07 11.38 -21.36
CA GLU A 223 3.12 11.41 -22.47
C GLU A 223 1.73 10.86 -22.06
N PRO A 224 0.99 11.57 -21.20
CA PRO A 224 -0.35 11.16 -20.80
C PRO A 224 -1.30 11.19 -22.00
N LYS A 225 -1.96 10.06 -22.29
CA LYS A 225 -2.77 9.86 -23.50
C LYS A 225 -4.22 10.26 -23.32
N THR A 226 -4.79 10.05 -22.13
CA THR A 226 -6.19 10.39 -21.85
C THR A 226 -6.32 11.83 -21.37
N LYS A 227 -7.44 12.48 -21.73
CA LYS A 227 -7.75 13.84 -21.25
C LYS A 227 -7.86 13.89 -19.73
N GLU A 228 -8.43 12.85 -19.14
CA GLU A 228 -8.63 12.71 -17.71
C GLU A 228 -7.30 12.70 -16.94
N LEU A 229 -6.27 12.02 -17.47
CA LEU A 229 -4.93 12.02 -16.85
C LEU A 229 -4.23 13.37 -17.07
N GLN A 230 -4.34 13.96 -18.27
CA GLN A 230 -3.79 15.29 -18.54
C GLN A 230 -4.36 16.35 -17.60
N GLU A 231 -5.68 16.38 -17.42
CA GLU A 231 -6.36 17.27 -16.47
C GLU A 231 -5.98 16.97 -15.02
N PHE A 232 -5.86 15.68 -14.66
CA PHE A 232 -5.46 15.28 -13.32
C PHE A 232 -4.06 15.79 -12.98
N LEU A 233 -3.10 15.63 -13.89
CA LEU A 233 -1.71 16.07 -13.71
C LEU A 233 -1.58 17.60 -13.76
N SER A 234 -2.28 18.29 -14.66
CA SER A 234 -2.25 19.78 -14.74
C SER A 234 -2.76 20.43 -13.46
N ASN A 235 -3.87 19.95 -12.90
CA ASN A 235 -4.42 20.45 -11.64
C ASN A 235 -3.46 20.31 -10.45
N LEU A 236 -2.57 19.29 -10.48
CA LEU A 236 -1.55 19.11 -9.43
C LEU A 236 -0.35 20.02 -9.62
N LEU A 237 -0.03 20.42 -10.86
CA LEU A 237 1.09 21.31 -11.18
C LEU A 237 0.73 22.79 -10.91
N GLU A 238 -0.53 23.18 -11.08
CA GLU A 238 -0.99 24.55 -10.80
C GLU A 238 -0.91 24.95 -9.32
N TRP A 239 -0.82 23.97 -8.39
CA TRP A 239 -0.63 24.23 -6.95
C TRP A 239 0.85 24.35 -6.53
N LYS A 240 1.79 24.29 -7.47
CA LYS A 240 3.25 24.40 -7.22
C LYS A 240 3.83 25.79 -7.57
N VAL A 241 2.98 26.82 -7.68
CA VAL A 241 3.42 28.22 -7.85
C VAL A 241 3.39 28.96 -6.54
#